data_20f966dd6b4d13b7424733292ce0d28f
#
_entry.id   20f966dd6b4d13b7424733292ce0d28f
#
_cell.length_a   1.000
_cell.length_b   1.000
_cell.length_c   1.000
_cell.angle_alpha   90.00
_cell.angle_beta   90.00
_cell.angle_gamma   90.00
#
_symmetry.space_group_name_H-M   'P 1'
#
loop_
_entity.id
_entity.type
_entity.pdbx_description
1 polymer ?
#
loop_
_entity_poly.entity_id
_entity_poly.type
_entity_poly.pdbx_seq_one_letter_code
_entity_poly.pdbx_strand_id
1 'polypeptide(L)'
;MNDVTDIYNEAANKWSANKGVGSVILSEPLSVMNFVTMVLDKMVAKTPELTSLIITETMEDRANITYYLDNTSELKEIHKQLITDKKCLILTRDYVEHSPYKPSPSSHKDVLITINVKKFRKIAEKYSGDYFKFKLLATNTIDSVADNAVLMYNYAPKVYEINYAHLINRSIHSPIKEYQKGVILTDADRIYYDKCSQYINESITIFGTFEKLEECRVGNTRLNIAAETCRLQVAESNGWSAKMDMTDAMCRKIDELYNPSSLIERVNQTYNIIRERTKIITDNIVKLDTILDIVKENIGKRILIISKNGVFASKVTEYLNANIKYEGKSIMTNGEIFQTGISILQYDYCGNYHNDMEGIQAYDKNGKPKVYKSGAKVGQPVIIKAQAQRTRNLELFNDDYMKVLSANNSIDTSFKGVVDVVIFTSPLCSSIRDLKYRIPNLSFSSVPNIIYKIYCRGTNEEKKLIETKGGKDYEIVKDNEIDFIIGE
;
A
#
# COMPACT_ATOMS: atom_id res chain seq x y z
N MET A 1 -5.77 -25.38 -14.95
CA MET A 1 -7.00 -24.83 -14.30
C MET A 1 -7.41 -25.60 -13.05
N ASN A 2 -7.09 -26.90 -12.94
CA ASN A 2 -7.46 -27.72 -11.77
C ASN A 2 -6.76 -27.30 -10.47
N ASP A 3 -5.52 -26.79 -10.51
CA ASP A 3 -4.73 -26.52 -9.32
C ASP A 3 -5.28 -25.38 -8.43
N VAL A 4 -5.86 -24.31 -9.00
CA VAL A 4 -6.42 -23.19 -8.21
C VAL A 4 -7.71 -23.62 -7.50
N THR A 5 -8.57 -24.37 -8.19
CA THR A 5 -9.81 -24.92 -7.61
C THR A 5 -9.50 -25.90 -6.49
N ASP A 6 -8.46 -26.70 -6.64
CA ASP A 6 -8.00 -27.65 -5.62
C ASP A 6 -7.50 -26.93 -4.37
N ILE A 7 -6.77 -25.83 -4.53
CA ILE A 7 -6.34 -24.98 -3.41
C ILE A 7 -7.54 -24.41 -2.66
N TYR A 8 -8.53 -23.87 -3.37
CA TYR A 8 -9.73 -23.33 -2.74
C TYR A 8 -10.53 -24.41 -2.01
N ASN A 9 -10.65 -25.60 -2.60
CA ASN A 9 -11.31 -26.73 -1.96
C ASN A 9 -10.53 -27.19 -0.70
N GLU A 10 -9.20 -27.28 -0.76
CA GLU A 10 -8.37 -27.61 0.39
C GLU A 10 -8.55 -26.59 1.53
N ALA A 11 -8.50 -25.29 1.22
CA ALA A 11 -8.72 -24.21 2.18
C ALA A 11 -10.12 -24.30 2.82
N ALA A 12 -11.16 -24.49 2.01
CA ALA A 12 -12.54 -24.61 2.50
C ALA A 12 -12.74 -25.86 3.38
N ASN A 13 -12.10 -26.98 3.02
CA ASN A 13 -12.15 -28.21 3.81
C ASN A 13 -11.48 -28.04 5.17
N LYS A 14 -10.30 -27.40 5.21
CA LYS A 14 -9.61 -27.13 6.49
C LYS A 14 -10.39 -26.16 7.37
N TRP A 15 -11.00 -25.13 6.78
CA TRP A 15 -11.87 -24.23 7.51
C TRP A 15 -13.11 -24.95 8.06
N SER A 16 -13.75 -25.78 7.24
CA SER A 16 -14.90 -26.59 7.65
C SER A 16 -14.55 -27.60 8.75
N ALA A 17 -13.39 -28.26 8.64
CA ALA A 17 -12.90 -29.21 9.64
C ALA A 17 -12.65 -28.51 11.00
N ASN A 18 -12.34 -27.22 11.01
CA ASN A 18 -12.23 -26.40 12.22
C ASN A 18 -13.59 -25.80 12.64
N LYS A 19 -14.67 -26.51 12.44
CA LYS A 19 -16.05 -26.13 12.80
C LYS A 19 -16.53 -24.83 12.13
N GLY A 20 -15.94 -24.45 11.00
CA GLY A 20 -16.25 -23.22 10.28
C GLY A 20 -15.80 -21.94 11.00
N VAL A 21 -14.75 -22.01 11.82
CA VAL A 21 -14.14 -20.85 12.46
C VAL A 21 -12.66 -20.82 12.12
N GLY A 22 -12.18 -19.76 11.47
CA GLY A 22 -10.76 -19.65 11.18
C GLY A 22 -10.41 -18.62 10.12
N SER A 23 -9.10 -18.39 10.00
CA SER A 23 -8.50 -17.51 8.99
C SER A 23 -7.87 -18.34 7.87
N VAL A 24 -8.10 -17.88 6.64
CA VAL A 24 -7.55 -18.42 5.41
C VAL A 24 -6.72 -17.35 4.74
N ILE A 25 -5.43 -17.62 4.52
CA ILE A 25 -4.48 -16.72 3.88
C ILE A 25 -4.13 -17.27 2.50
N LEU A 26 -4.47 -16.53 1.47
CA LEU A 26 -4.25 -16.89 0.08
C LEU A 26 -3.31 -15.87 -0.57
N SER A 27 -2.04 -16.23 -0.75
CA SER A 27 -1.12 -15.35 -1.50
C SER A 27 -1.58 -15.17 -2.93
N GLU A 28 -1.40 -13.96 -3.48
CA GLU A 28 -1.67 -13.71 -4.89
C GLU A 28 -0.82 -14.61 -5.81
N PRO A 29 -1.32 -14.95 -7.01
CA PRO A 29 -2.51 -14.38 -7.68
C PRO A 29 -3.85 -15.02 -7.30
N LEU A 30 -3.94 -15.76 -6.19
CA LEU A 30 -5.20 -16.38 -5.77
C LEU A 30 -6.22 -15.30 -5.34
N SER A 31 -7.40 -15.36 -5.91
CA SER A 31 -8.46 -14.42 -5.61
C SER A 31 -9.21 -14.79 -4.32
N VAL A 32 -9.08 -13.94 -3.29
CA VAL A 32 -9.88 -14.06 -2.06
C VAL A 32 -11.37 -13.94 -2.38
N MET A 33 -11.76 -13.11 -3.36
CA MET A 33 -13.15 -12.93 -3.76
C MET A 33 -13.74 -14.23 -4.33
N ASN A 34 -13.02 -14.89 -5.25
CA ASN A 34 -13.45 -16.18 -5.80
C ASN A 34 -13.58 -17.26 -4.71
N PHE A 35 -12.61 -17.32 -3.81
CA PHE A 35 -12.65 -18.23 -2.68
C PHE A 35 -13.87 -18.02 -1.78
N VAL A 36 -14.14 -16.77 -1.38
CA VAL A 36 -15.28 -16.42 -0.53
C VAL A 36 -16.60 -16.71 -1.25
N THR A 37 -16.72 -16.39 -2.55
CA THR A 37 -17.90 -16.70 -3.35
C THR A 37 -18.15 -18.20 -3.37
N MET A 38 -17.12 -19.02 -3.64
CA MET A 38 -17.23 -20.48 -3.64
C MET A 38 -17.67 -21.03 -2.25
N VAL A 39 -17.13 -20.47 -1.16
CA VAL A 39 -17.54 -20.89 0.21
C VAL A 39 -18.99 -20.54 0.46
N LEU A 40 -19.42 -19.32 0.11
CA LEU A 40 -20.81 -18.89 0.25
C LEU A 40 -21.77 -19.75 -0.59
N ASP A 41 -21.41 -20.08 -1.83
CA ASP A 41 -22.19 -20.97 -2.70
C ASP A 41 -22.42 -22.32 -2.02
N LYS A 42 -21.36 -22.93 -1.48
CA LYS A 42 -21.45 -24.20 -0.76
C LYS A 42 -22.33 -24.12 0.51
N MET A 43 -22.31 -22.98 1.20
CA MET A 43 -23.14 -22.77 2.40
C MET A 43 -24.60 -22.53 2.03
N VAL A 44 -24.87 -21.66 1.06
CA VAL A 44 -26.22 -21.32 0.59
C VAL A 44 -26.90 -22.54 -0.08
N ALA A 45 -26.14 -23.35 -0.81
CA ALA A 45 -26.67 -24.61 -1.36
C ALA A 45 -27.22 -25.57 -0.28
N LYS A 46 -26.61 -25.54 0.92
CA LYS A 46 -27.07 -26.33 2.07
C LYS A 46 -28.14 -25.64 2.89
N THR A 47 -28.11 -24.31 2.95
CA THR A 47 -29.02 -23.49 3.77
C THR A 47 -29.39 -22.24 2.96
N PRO A 48 -30.46 -22.33 2.13
CA PRO A 48 -30.87 -21.22 1.24
C PRO A 48 -31.24 -19.93 1.99
N GLU A 49 -31.65 -20.04 3.27
CA GLU A 49 -31.99 -18.91 4.13
C GLU A 49 -30.80 -18.37 4.95
N LEU A 50 -29.56 -18.71 4.58
CA LEU A 50 -28.35 -18.34 5.30
C LEU A 50 -28.28 -16.82 5.51
N THR A 51 -28.02 -16.41 6.76
CA THR A 51 -27.80 -15.01 7.07
C THR A 51 -26.31 -14.73 7.22
N SER A 52 -25.82 -13.68 6.56
CA SER A 52 -24.39 -13.37 6.53
C SER A 52 -24.08 -11.89 6.76
N LEU A 53 -22.95 -11.63 7.39
CA LEU A 53 -22.30 -10.32 7.44
C LEU A 53 -20.94 -10.40 6.79
N ILE A 54 -20.74 -9.66 5.72
CA ILE A 54 -19.46 -9.56 5.01
C ILE A 54 -18.87 -8.20 5.31
N ILE A 55 -17.64 -8.16 5.82
CA ILE A 55 -16.90 -6.93 6.11
C ILE A 55 -15.70 -6.87 5.18
N THR A 56 -15.60 -5.81 4.39
CA THR A 56 -14.51 -5.56 3.44
C THR A 56 -13.61 -4.41 3.94
N GLU A 57 -12.35 -4.39 3.54
CA GLU A 57 -11.46 -3.29 3.90
C GLU A 57 -11.87 -1.97 3.24
N THR A 58 -12.22 -1.99 1.94
CA THR A 58 -12.51 -0.81 1.14
C THR A 58 -13.89 -0.84 0.49
N MET A 59 -14.34 0.32 -0.03
CA MET A 59 -15.56 0.40 -0.84
C MET A 59 -15.40 -0.36 -2.17
N GLU A 60 -14.19 -0.42 -2.71
CA GLU A 60 -13.88 -1.18 -3.92
C GLU A 60 -14.02 -2.68 -3.67
N ASP A 61 -13.43 -3.20 -2.58
CA ASP A 61 -13.61 -4.61 -2.19
C ASP A 61 -15.09 -4.95 -2.01
N ARG A 62 -15.88 -4.01 -1.44
CA ARG A 62 -17.32 -4.15 -1.30
C ARG A 62 -18.02 -4.26 -2.66
N ALA A 63 -17.68 -3.37 -3.59
CA ALA A 63 -18.23 -3.41 -4.95
C ALA A 63 -17.84 -4.69 -5.67
N ASN A 64 -16.59 -5.11 -5.54
CA ASN A 64 -16.07 -6.33 -6.15
C ASN A 64 -16.79 -7.58 -5.64
N ILE A 65 -16.90 -7.79 -4.31
CA ILE A 65 -17.60 -8.98 -3.80
C ILE A 65 -19.08 -8.97 -4.20
N THR A 66 -19.73 -7.81 -4.21
CA THR A 66 -21.11 -7.69 -4.70
C THR A 66 -21.20 -8.13 -6.16
N TYR A 67 -20.28 -7.65 -7.01
CA TYR A 67 -20.22 -8.05 -8.40
C TYR A 67 -20.01 -9.56 -8.58
N TYR A 68 -19.11 -10.17 -7.80
CA TYR A 68 -18.87 -11.61 -7.85
C TYR A 68 -20.10 -12.42 -7.45
N LEU A 69 -20.80 -12.03 -6.40
CA LEU A 69 -22.03 -12.69 -5.96
C LEU A 69 -23.16 -12.54 -6.98
N ASP A 70 -23.26 -11.40 -7.64
CA ASP A 70 -24.32 -11.10 -8.60
C ASP A 70 -24.07 -11.69 -10.00
N ASN A 71 -22.81 -11.92 -10.40
CA ASN A 71 -22.47 -12.26 -11.78
C ASN A 71 -21.64 -13.53 -11.94
N THR A 72 -20.77 -13.86 -10.97
CA THR A 72 -19.82 -14.97 -11.08
C THR A 72 -20.25 -16.20 -10.31
N SER A 73 -21.03 -16.02 -9.23
CA SER A 73 -21.57 -17.12 -8.42
C SER A 73 -22.45 -18.06 -9.26
N GLU A 74 -22.35 -19.35 -9.00
CA GLU A 74 -23.28 -20.37 -9.54
C GLU A 74 -24.71 -20.20 -9.01
N LEU A 75 -24.89 -19.60 -7.81
CA LEU A 75 -26.15 -19.35 -7.13
C LEU A 75 -26.52 -17.87 -7.10
N LYS A 76 -26.13 -17.10 -8.12
CA LYS A 76 -26.27 -15.64 -8.20
C LYS A 76 -27.67 -15.12 -7.91
N GLU A 77 -28.72 -15.79 -8.37
CA GLU A 77 -30.10 -15.34 -8.14
C GLU A 77 -30.49 -15.47 -6.66
N ILE A 78 -30.00 -16.50 -5.97
CA ILE A 78 -30.21 -16.65 -4.52
C ILE A 78 -29.44 -15.57 -3.76
N HIS A 79 -28.18 -15.28 -4.14
CA HIS A 79 -27.40 -14.21 -3.52
C HIS A 79 -28.05 -12.85 -3.69
N LYS A 80 -28.56 -12.52 -4.88
CA LYS A 80 -29.31 -11.28 -5.12
C LYS A 80 -30.53 -11.17 -4.19
N GLN A 81 -31.28 -12.27 -4.04
CA GLN A 81 -32.41 -12.29 -3.13
C GLN A 81 -31.98 -12.06 -1.68
N LEU A 82 -30.92 -12.75 -1.20
CA LEU A 82 -30.40 -12.59 0.14
C LEU A 82 -29.91 -11.18 0.44
N ILE A 83 -29.30 -10.51 -0.55
CA ILE A 83 -28.86 -9.11 -0.44
C ILE A 83 -30.07 -8.19 -0.38
N THR A 84 -31.05 -8.37 -1.25
CA THR A 84 -32.29 -7.58 -1.30
C THR A 84 -33.06 -7.70 0.01
N ASP A 85 -33.20 -8.89 0.55
CA ASP A 85 -33.90 -9.18 1.81
C ASP A 85 -33.08 -8.80 3.05
N LYS A 86 -31.90 -8.21 2.89
CA LYS A 86 -30.97 -7.86 3.98
C LYS A 86 -30.54 -9.05 4.84
N LYS A 87 -30.65 -10.26 4.32
CA LYS A 87 -30.12 -11.48 4.93
C LYS A 87 -28.59 -11.53 4.75
N CYS A 88 -28.08 -11.08 3.59
CA CYS A 88 -26.66 -10.85 3.35
C CYS A 88 -26.37 -9.34 3.43
N LEU A 89 -25.57 -8.91 4.43
CA LEU A 89 -25.14 -7.53 4.59
C LEU A 89 -23.66 -7.42 4.21
N ILE A 90 -23.34 -6.47 3.34
CA ILE A 90 -21.96 -6.20 2.90
C ILE A 90 -21.59 -4.78 3.35
N LEU A 91 -20.65 -4.68 4.29
CA LEU A 91 -20.25 -3.43 4.94
C LEU A 91 -18.73 -3.21 4.77
N THR A 92 -18.28 -1.96 4.86
CA THR A 92 -16.84 -1.67 4.96
C THR A 92 -16.39 -1.67 6.42
N ARG A 93 -15.10 -1.95 6.65
CA ARG A 93 -14.48 -1.87 7.98
C ARG A 93 -14.71 -0.51 8.63
N ASP A 94 -14.50 0.56 7.87
CA ASP A 94 -14.66 1.92 8.36
C ASP A 94 -16.09 2.20 8.86
N TYR A 95 -17.10 1.78 8.11
CA TYR A 95 -18.50 1.85 8.55
C TYR A 95 -18.74 1.06 9.84
N VAL A 96 -18.21 -0.16 9.93
CA VAL A 96 -18.34 -1.01 11.11
C VAL A 96 -17.67 -0.37 12.33
N GLU A 97 -16.47 0.19 12.19
CA GLU A 97 -15.72 0.80 13.29
C GLU A 97 -16.40 2.05 13.85
N HIS A 98 -16.96 2.90 13.00
CA HIS A 98 -17.55 4.18 13.39
C HIS A 98 -19.06 4.09 13.67
N SER A 99 -19.72 3.02 13.26
CA SER A 99 -21.15 2.81 13.56
C SER A 99 -21.37 2.62 15.06
N PRO A 100 -22.33 3.34 15.67
CA PRO A 100 -22.72 3.12 17.05
C PRO A 100 -23.43 1.76 17.25
N TYR A 101 -23.78 1.09 16.16
CA TYR A 101 -24.48 -0.19 16.18
C TYR A 101 -23.59 -1.28 16.78
N LYS A 102 -24.02 -1.84 17.89
CA LYS A 102 -23.48 -3.10 18.43
C LYS A 102 -24.49 -4.21 18.09
N PRO A 103 -24.01 -5.36 17.58
CA PRO A 103 -24.93 -6.47 17.35
C PRO A 103 -25.61 -6.86 18.66
N SER A 104 -26.92 -7.01 18.61
CA SER A 104 -27.70 -7.54 19.73
C SER A 104 -27.90 -9.05 19.56
N PRO A 105 -28.18 -9.80 20.62
CA PRO A 105 -28.49 -11.21 20.51
C PRO A 105 -29.63 -11.53 19.53
N SER A 106 -30.56 -10.58 19.34
CA SER A 106 -31.68 -10.72 18.39
C SER A 106 -31.29 -10.46 16.92
N SER A 107 -30.09 -9.96 16.67
CA SER A 107 -29.57 -9.70 15.31
C SER A 107 -28.49 -10.71 14.88
N HIS A 108 -28.52 -11.90 15.45
CA HIS A 108 -27.59 -12.97 15.07
C HIS A 108 -27.64 -13.22 13.57
N LYS A 109 -26.44 -13.33 12.98
CA LYS A 109 -26.22 -13.82 11.63
C LYS A 109 -25.49 -15.16 11.71
N ASP A 110 -25.77 -16.05 10.74
CA ASP A 110 -25.15 -17.38 10.76
C ASP A 110 -23.63 -17.29 10.53
N VAL A 111 -23.17 -16.40 9.65
CA VAL A 111 -21.75 -16.30 9.27
C VAL A 111 -21.25 -14.87 9.25
N LEU A 112 -20.05 -14.67 9.82
CA LEU A 112 -19.20 -13.50 9.62
C LEU A 112 -18.09 -13.82 8.63
N ILE A 113 -17.97 -13.02 7.60
CA ILE A 113 -16.86 -13.09 6.65
C ILE A 113 -16.13 -11.76 6.62
N THR A 114 -14.81 -11.77 6.74
CA THR A 114 -13.99 -10.58 6.49
C THR A 114 -13.13 -10.81 5.25
N ILE A 115 -13.02 -9.79 4.40
CA ILE A 115 -12.27 -9.83 3.16
C ILE A 115 -11.19 -8.76 3.19
N ASN A 116 -9.92 -9.18 3.16
CA ASN A 116 -8.74 -8.32 3.13
C ASN A 116 -8.67 -7.27 4.27
N VAL A 117 -9.40 -7.49 5.36
CA VAL A 117 -9.40 -6.57 6.49
C VAL A 117 -8.03 -6.53 7.14
N LYS A 118 -7.44 -5.32 7.21
CA LYS A 118 -6.07 -5.10 7.70
C LYS A 118 -5.96 -5.01 9.22
N LYS A 119 -7.06 -4.71 9.93
CA LYS A 119 -7.09 -4.55 11.39
C LYS A 119 -8.26 -5.31 11.99
N PHE A 120 -8.00 -6.54 12.42
CA PHE A 120 -9.04 -7.42 12.99
C PHE A 120 -9.44 -7.06 14.42
N ARG A 121 -8.56 -6.42 15.20
CA ARG A 121 -8.75 -6.21 16.64
C ARG A 121 -10.07 -5.54 16.97
N LYS A 122 -10.40 -4.43 16.32
CA LYS A 122 -11.67 -3.71 16.56
C LYS A 122 -12.89 -4.50 16.14
N ILE A 123 -12.79 -5.30 15.09
CA ILE A 123 -13.87 -6.21 14.67
C ILE A 123 -14.07 -7.30 15.71
N ALA A 124 -12.98 -7.91 16.20
CA ALA A 124 -13.04 -8.93 17.24
C ALA A 124 -13.64 -8.39 18.55
N GLU A 125 -13.28 -7.18 18.96
CA GLU A 125 -13.84 -6.51 20.13
C GLU A 125 -15.34 -6.20 19.97
N LYS A 126 -15.76 -5.75 18.79
CA LYS A 126 -17.16 -5.39 18.50
C LYS A 126 -18.07 -6.61 18.38
N TYR A 127 -17.55 -7.68 17.83
CA TYR A 127 -18.25 -8.95 17.61
C TYR A 127 -17.69 -10.08 18.50
N SER A 128 -17.23 -9.72 19.70
CA SER A 128 -16.81 -10.69 20.72
C SER A 128 -18.01 -11.54 21.16
N GLY A 129 -17.77 -12.82 21.38
CA GLY A 129 -18.82 -13.78 21.81
C GLY A 129 -19.38 -14.61 20.65
N ASP A 130 -20.49 -15.30 20.93
CA ASP A 130 -21.11 -16.29 20.02
C ASP A 130 -22.15 -15.67 19.08
N TYR A 131 -21.87 -14.45 18.59
CA TYR A 131 -22.78 -13.76 17.66
C TYR A 131 -22.89 -14.45 16.29
N PHE A 132 -21.89 -15.24 15.92
CA PHE A 132 -21.84 -15.95 14.66
C PHE A 132 -21.49 -17.40 14.89
N LYS A 133 -22.26 -18.29 14.26
CA LYS A 133 -21.99 -19.72 14.25
C LYS A 133 -20.71 -20.04 13.48
N PHE A 134 -20.48 -19.32 12.37
CA PHE A 134 -19.31 -19.49 11.52
C PHE A 134 -18.56 -18.17 11.38
N LYS A 135 -17.21 -18.24 11.34
CA LYS A 135 -16.33 -17.07 11.16
C LYS A 135 -15.25 -17.41 10.14
N LEU A 136 -15.23 -16.69 9.02
CA LEU A 136 -14.22 -16.81 7.99
C LEU A 136 -13.48 -15.48 7.81
N LEU A 137 -12.19 -15.44 8.16
CA LEU A 137 -11.32 -14.33 7.87
C LEU A 137 -10.48 -14.67 6.66
N ALA A 138 -10.86 -14.18 5.48
CA ALA A 138 -10.18 -14.44 4.22
C ALA A 138 -9.34 -13.22 3.81
N THR A 139 -8.03 -13.43 3.61
CA THR A 139 -7.11 -12.34 3.30
C THR A 139 -5.91 -12.83 2.49
N ASN A 140 -5.27 -11.92 1.76
CA ASN A 140 -4.02 -12.23 1.09
C ASN A 140 -2.82 -12.19 2.05
N THR A 141 -2.88 -11.42 3.13
CA THR A 141 -1.80 -11.34 4.13
C THR A 141 -2.31 -10.95 5.50
N ILE A 142 -1.56 -11.33 6.54
CA ILE A 142 -1.70 -10.81 7.90
C ILE A 142 -0.39 -10.15 8.27
N ASP A 143 -0.46 -8.88 8.62
CA ASP A 143 0.74 -8.04 8.68
C ASP A 143 1.11 -7.52 10.05
N SER A 144 0.15 -7.38 10.96
CA SER A 144 0.45 -6.84 12.27
C SER A 144 0.61 -7.93 13.31
N VAL A 145 1.54 -7.74 14.24
CA VAL A 145 1.68 -8.62 15.41
C VAL A 145 0.38 -8.63 16.23
N ALA A 146 -0.30 -7.49 16.31
CA ALA A 146 -1.57 -7.37 17.02
C ALA A 146 -2.67 -8.20 16.37
N ASP A 147 -2.77 -8.22 15.03
CA ASP A 147 -3.76 -9.01 14.31
C ASP A 147 -3.45 -10.51 14.43
N ASN A 148 -2.17 -10.89 14.36
CA ASN A 148 -1.76 -12.27 14.63
C ASN A 148 -2.15 -12.70 16.05
N ALA A 149 -1.99 -11.84 17.05
CA ALA A 149 -2.40 -12.14 18.42
C ALA A 149 -3.91 -12.37 18.53
N VAL A 150 -4.74 -11.56 17.83
CA VAL A 150 -6.20 -11.77 17.80
C VAL A 150 -6.55 -13.14 17.23
N LEU A 151 -5.85 -13.59 16.19
CA LEU A 151 -6.04 -14.92 15.61
C LEU A 151 -5.57 -16.02 16.57
N MET A 152 -4.44 -15.84 17.24
CA MET A 152 -3.91 -16.79 18.22
C MET A 152 -4.81 -16.98 19.44
N TYR A 153 -5.57 -15.96 19.84
CA TYR A 153 -6.56 -16.03 20.93
C TYR A 153 -7.89 -16.71 20.52
N ASN A 154 -7.89 -17.55 19.53
CA ASN A 154 -9.02 -18.37 19.09
C ASN A 154 -10.23 -17.59 18.58
N TYR A 155 -10.11 -16.31 18.26
CA TYR A 155 -11.21 -15.60 17.60
C TYR A 155 -11.52 -16.17 16.22
N ALA A 156 -10.46 -16.35 15.42
CA ALA A 156 -10.47 -17.03 14.13
C ALA A 156 -9.05 -17.55 13.82
N PRO A 157 -8.61 -18.66 14.43
CA PRO A 157 -7.26 -19.18 14.31
C PRO A 157 -6.90 -19.44 12.84
N LYS A 158 -5.62 -19.32 12.51
CA LYS A 158 -5.13 -19.59 11.16
C LYS A 158 -5.28 -21.09 10.85
N VAL A 159 -6.18 -21.43 9.93
CA VAL A 159 -6.47 -22.81 9.53
C VAL A 159 -5.85 -23.19 8.21
N TYR A 160 -5.58 -22.20 7.35
CA TYR A 160 -4.94 -22.42 6.06
C TYR A 160 -4.09 -21.21 5.66
N GLU A 161 -2.92 -21.49 5.12
CA GLU A 161 -2.06 -20.49 4.49
C GLU A 161 -1.34 -21.12 3.30
N ILE A 162 -1.39 -20.44 2.17
CA ILE A 162 -0.57 -20.76 1.01
C ILE A 162 0.31 -19.57 0.69
N ASN A 163 1.62 -19.81 0.64
CA ASN A 163 2.64 -18.80 0.38
C ASN A 163 3.14 -18.88 -1.07
N TYR A 164 4.01 -17.93 -1.46
CA TYR A 164 4.58 -17.87 -2.80
C TYR A 164 5.37 -19.11 -3.19
N ALA A 165 6.14 -19.69 -2.27
CA ALA A 165 6.93 -20.89 -2.57
C ALA A 165 6.03 -22.04 -3.03
N HIS A 166 4.90 -22.24 -2.36
CA HIS A 166 3.91 -23.22 -2.76
C HIS A 166 3.28 -22.92 -4.15
N LEU A 167 3.01 -21.64 -4.44
CA LEU A 167 2.44 -21.23 -5.73
C LEU A 167 3.44 -21.39 -6.87
N ILE A 168 4.71 -21.09 -6.64
CA ILE A 168 5.80 -21.32 -7.59
C ILE A 168 5.95 -22.82 -7.85
N ASN A 169 6.00 -23.64 -6.80
CA ASN A 169 6.13 -25.09 -6.93
C ASN A 169 4.96 -25.75 -7.69
N ARG A 170 3.76 -25.15 -7.60
CA ARG A 170 2.58 -25.59 -8.37
C ARG A 170 2.47 -24.92 -9.74
N SER A 171 3.46 -24.17 -10.18
CA SER A 171 3.47 -23.43 -11.46
C SER A 171 2.28 -22.47 -11.63
N ILE A 172 1.76 -21.94 -10.53
CA ILE A 172 0.67 -20.94 -10.51
C ILE A 172 1.25 -19.52 -10.53
N HIS A 173 2.43 -19.35 -9.97
CA HIS A 173 3.14 -18.06 -9.93
C HIS A 173 4.55 -18.22 -10.47
N SER A 174 5.03 -17.21 -11.20
CA SER A 174 6.42 -17.17 -11.66
C SER A 174 7.37 -16.96 -10.48
N PRO A 175 8.57 -17.52 -10.53
CA PRO A 175 9.60 -17.20 -9.56
C PRO A 175 9.82 -15.68 -9.44
N ILE A 176 10.17 -15.21 -8.26
CA ILE A 176 10.49 -13.80 -8.01
C ILE A 176 11.94 -13.71 -7.60
N LYS A 177 12.66 -12.75 -8.18
CA LYS A 177 14.03 -12.39 -7.80
C LYS A 177 14.09 -10.92 -7.41
N GLU A 178 14.41 -10.64 -6.14
CA GLU A 178 14.54 -9.27 -5.64
C GLU A 178 16.02 -8.86 -5.62
N TYR A 179 16.33 -7.74 -6.25
CA TYR A 179 17.62 -7.07 -6.20
C TYR A 179 17.55 -5.84 -5.31
N GLN A 180 18.46 -5.73 -4.34
CA GLN A 180 18.58 -4.58 -3.45
C GLN A 180 19.78 -3.73 -3.86
N LYS A 181 19.54 -2.52 -4.36
CA LYS A 181 20.53 -1.58 -4.85
C LYS A 181 20.73 -0.42 -3.87
N GLY A 182 21.88 -0.36 -3.22
CA GLY A 182 22.21 0.69 -2.26
C GLY A 182 22.91 1.88 -2.90
N VAL A 183 22.39 3.10 -2.71
CA VAL A 183 23.00 4.36 -3.14
C VAL A 183 23.52 5.14 -1.94
N ILE A 184 24.52 5.98 -2.16
CA ILE A 184 25.13 6.83 -1.11
C ILE A 184 24.57 8.25 -1.28
N LEU A 185 24.11 8.84 -0.19
CA LEU A 185 23.69 10.24 -0.15
C LEU A 185 24.91 11.15 -0.40
N THR A 186 24.69 12.31 -1.01
CA THR A 186 25.69 13.36 -1.02
C THR A 186 26.05 13.78 0.41
N ASP A 187 27.24 14.33 0.62
CA ASP A 187 27.65 14.80 1.95
C ASP A 187 26.67 15.82 2.53
N ALA A 188 26.17 16.73 1.69
CA ALA A 188 25.19 17.74 2.11
C ALA A 188 23.86 17.10 2.57
N ASP A 189 23.33 16.16 1.79
CA ASP A 189 22.10 15.44 2.12
C ASP A 189 22.30 14.56 3.36
N ARG A 190 23.47 13.98 3.53
CA ARG A 190 23.81 13.17 4.69
C ARG A 190 23.84 14.00 5.96
N ILE A 191 24.53 15.12 5.95
CA ILE A 191 24.58 16.03 7.09
C ILE A 191 23.17 16.51 7.47
N TYR A 192 22.35 16.83 6.47
CA TYR A 192 20.99 17.29 6.74
C TYR A 192 20.10 16.17 7.26
N TYR A 193 20.20 14.96 6.71
CA TYR A 193 19.48 13.76 7.21
C TYR A 193 19.85 13.46 8.68
N ASP A 194 21.13 13.55 9.03
CA ASP A 194 21.61 13.27 10.38
C ASP A 194 21.12 14.34 11.38
N LYS A 195 21.11 15.63 11.01
CA LYS A 195 20.51 16.72 11.81
C LYS A 195 19.01 16.48 12.06
N CYS A 196 18.27 16.09 11.02
CA CYS A 196 16.84 15.75 11.19
C CYS A 196 16.68 14.55 12.13
N SER A 197 17.53 13.54 12.01
CA SER A 197 17.48 12.34 12.85
C SER A 197 17.82 12.67 14.31
N GLN A 198 18.79 13.53 14.55
CA GLN A 198 19.13 14.01 15.88
C GLN A 198 17.95 14.75 16.53
N TYR A 199 17.34 15.71 15.82
CA TYR A 199 16.18 16.45 16.33
C TYR A 199 15.01 15.53 16.68
N ILE A 200 14.73 14.51 15.86
CA ILE A 200 13.67 13.53 16.13
C ILE A 200 13.99 12.72 17.39
N ASN A 201 15.24 12.26 17.55
CA ASN A 201 15.67 11.49 18.72
C ASN A 201 15.60 12.33 20.01
N GLU A 202 16.04 13.58 19.95
CA GLU A 202 15.90 14.53 21.09
C GLU A 202 14.42 14.72 21.47
N SER A 203 13.54 14.87 20.47
CA SER A 203 12.11 14.99 20.72
C SER A 203 11.53 13.72 21.34
N ILE A 204 11.88 12.53 20.84
CA ILE A 204 11.45 11.27 21.44
C ILE A 204 11.95 11.16 22.89
N THR A 205 13.18 11.58 23.17
CA THR A 205 13.72 11.57 24.54
C THR A 205 12.90 12.46 25.48
N ILE A 206 12.47 13.65 25.01
CA ILE A 206 11.62 14.56 25.79
C ILE A 206 10.27 13.93 26.13
N PHE A 207 9.66 13.21 25.17
CA PHE A 207 8.35 12.56 25.37
C PHE A 207 8.45 11.14 25.96
N GLY A 208 9.65 10.60 26.08
CA GLY A 208 9.93 9.24 26.55
C GLY A 208 9.69 8.17 25.50
N THR A 209 8.59 8.22 24.74
CA THR A 209 8.29 7.30 23.63
C THR A 209 7.67 8.03 22.45
N PHE A 210 7.74 7.42 21.27
CA PHE A 210 7.11 7.96 20.06
C PHE A 210 5.57 7.97 20.19
N GLU A 211 4.97 6.98 20.86
CA GLU A 211 3.54 6.89 21.09
C GLU A 211 3.04 8.09 21.92
N LYS A 212 3.75 8.44 23.00
CA LYS A 212 3.41 9.63 23.80
C LYS A 212 3.53 10.94 23.02
N LEU A 213 4.57 11.04 22.18
CA LEU A 213 4.71 12.17 21.26
C LEU A 213 3.51 12.23 20.29
N GLU A 214 3.04 11.09 19.78
CA GLU A 214 1.89 11.02 18.89
C GLU A 214 0.58 11.37 19.60
N GLU A 215 0.38 10.91 20.83
CA GLU A 215 -0.79 11.26 21.65
C GLU A 215 -0.92 12.78 21.86
N CYS A 216 0.20 13.49 22.01
CA CYS A 216 0.21 14.95 22.10
C CYS A 216 -0.22 15.66 20.81
N ARG A 217 -0.27 14.97 19.69
CA ARG A 217 -0.66 15.52 18.39
C ARG A 217 -2.16 15.57 18.18
N VAL A 218 -2.92 14.64 18.73
CA VAL A 218 -4.32 14.37 18.38
C VAL A 218 -5.29 14.70 19.53
N GLY A 219 -6.37 15.46 19.25
CA GLY A 219 -7.52 15.64 20.13
C GLY A 219 -7.42 16.77 21.16
N ASN A 220 -8.50 16.93 21.97
CA ASN A 220 -8.65 17.98 22.96
C ASN A 220 -7.85 17.73 24.27
N THR A 221 -7.26 16.55 24.42
CA THR A 221 -6.47 16.15 25.60
C THR A 221 -4.98 16.46 25.48
N ARG A 222 -4.53 17.04 24.36
CA ARG A 222 -3.11 17.31 24.07
C ARG A 222 -2.38 18.07 25.17
N LEU A 223 -3.00 19.16 25.67
CA LEU A 223 -2.38 20.00 26.72
C LEU A 223 -2.21 19.23 28.01
N ASN A 224 -3.16 18.41 28.38
CA ASN A 224 -3.09 17.62 29.62
C ASN A 224 -2.01 16.53 29.50
N ILE A 225 -1.94 15.82 28.35
CA ILE A 225 -0.92 14.80 28.10
C ILE A 225 0.47 15.45 28.06
N ALA A 226 0.62 16.58 27.37
CA ALA A 226 1.87 17.31 27.30
C ALA A 226 2.31 17.81 28.69
N ALA A 227 1.39 18.34 29.49
CA ALA A 227 1.67 18.79 30.86
C ALA A 227 2.12 17.62 31.75
N GLU A 228 1.45 16.47 31.65
CA GLU A 228 1.83 15.28 32.43
C GLU A 228 3.19 14.75 31.98
N THR A 229 3.46 14.70 30.67
CA THR A 229 4.76 14.29 30.14
C THR A 229 5.88 15.18 30.66
N CYS A 230 5.67 16.51 30.68
CA CYS A 230 6.63 17.46 31.29
C CYS A 230 6.91 17.15 32.76
N ARG A 231 5.86 16.95 33.54
CA ARG A 231 5.98 16.66 34.97
C ARG A 231 6.80 15.41 35.22
N LEU A 232 6.51 14.33 34.45
CA LEU A 232 7.23 13.06 34.56
C LEU A 232 8.71 13.23 34.21
N GLN A 233 9.04 13.93 33.12
CA GLN A 233 10.41 14.16 32.69
C GLN A 233 11.23 15.00 33.68
N VAL A 234 10.62 16.04 34.22
CA VAL A 234 11.28 16.89 35.24
C VAL A 234 11.45 16.11 36.54
N ALA A 235 10.47 15.30 36.95
CA ALA A 235 10.57 14.42 38.10
C ALA A 235 11.72 13.41 37.94
N GLU A 236 11.78 12.76 36.81
CA GLU A 236 12.81 11.77 36.47
C GLU A 236 14.21 12.39 36.42
N SER A 237 14.35 13.56 35.76
CA SER A 237 15.61 14.30 35.65
C SER A 237 16.16 14.77 37.01
N ASN A 238 15.29 14.96 38.02
CA ASN A 238 15.67 15.40 39.35
C ASN A 238 15.67 14.24 40.37
N GLY A 239 15.46 13.00 39.94
CA GLY A 239 15.39 11.83 40.83
C GLY A 239 14.17 11.85 41.78
N TRP A 240 13.08 12.54 41.39
CA TRP A 240 11.87 12.60 42.19
C TRP A 240 10.92 11.45 41.85
N SER A 241 10.22 10.97 42.88
CA SER A 241 9.16 10.00 42.64
C SER A 241 7.99 10.64 41.89
N ALA A 242 7.45 9.99 40.88
CA ALA A 242 6.24 10.42 40.15
C ALA A 242 5.00 10.61 41.05
N LYS A 243 5.05 10.15 42.30
CA LYS A 243 3.98 10.29 43.31
C LYS A 243 4.19 11.48 44.28
N MET A 244 5.24 12.24 44.13
CA MET A 244 5.46 13.43 44.98
C MET A 244 4.48 14.54 44.59
N ASP A 245 3.80 15.13 45.61
CA ASP A 245 3.04 16.36 45.40
C ASP A 245 4.02 17.47 44.98
N MET A 246 3.78 18.00 43.77
CA MET A 246 4.62 19.07 43.24
C MET A 246 4.38 20.38 43.99
N THR A 247 5.45 20.97 44.52
CA THR A 247 5.40 22.31 45.10
C THR A 247 5.24 23.35 43.98
N ASP A 248 4.71 24.54 44.34
CA ASP A 248 4.58 25.67 43.39
C ASP A 248 5.92 26.06 42.73
N ALA A 249 7.04 25.87 43.45
CA ALA A 249 8.37 26.12 42.89
C ALA A 249 8.74 25.09 41.80
N MET A 250 8.35 23.84 42.00
CA MET A 250 8.52 22.77 40.99
C MET A 250 7.66 23.03 39.78
N CYS A 251 6.40 23.40 39.96
CA CYS A 251 5.49 23.76 38.87
C CYS A 251 6.03 24.93 38.05
N ARG A 252 6.53 26.00 38.71
CA ARG A 252 7.16 27.14 38.02
C ARG A 252 8.40 26.71 37.21
N LYS A 253 9.23 25.84 37.74
CA LYS A 253 10.41 25.36 37.04
C LYS A 253 10.03 24.52 35.82
N ILE A 254 8.92 23.76 35.88
CA ILE A 254 8.37 23.03 34.76
C ILE A 254 7.86 24.00 33.68
N ASP A 255 7.10 25.02 34.10
CA ASP A 255 6.54 26.01 33.18
C ASP A 255 7.64 26.84 32.50
N GLU A 256 8.76 27.10 33.18
CA GLU A 256 9.93 27.78 32.60
C GLU A 256 10.69 26.91 31.60
N LEU A 257 10.82 25.62 31.87
CA LEU A 257 11.60 24.69 31.04
C LEU A 257 10.77 24.05 29.93
N TYR A 258 9.50 23.74 30.21
CA TYR A 258 8.63 22.96 29.30
C TYR A 258 7.16 23.40 29.39
N ASN A 259 6.84 24.55 28.83
CA ASN A 259 5.44 24.96 28.66
C ASN A 259 4.71 23.96 27.80
N PRO A 260 3.52 23.45 28.20
CA PRO A 260 2.71 22.51 27.40
C PRO A 260 2.46 22.97 25.95
N SER A 261 2.27 24.27 25.72
CA SER A 261 2.12 24.83 24.37
C SER A 261 3.40 24.69 23.55
N SER A 262 4.58 24.88 24.12
CA SER A 262 5.88 24.71 23.48
C SER A 262 6.12 23.21 23.12
N LEU A 263 5.64 22.29 23.94
CA LEU A 263 5.72 20.86 23.63
C LEU A 263 4.83 20.48 22.47
N ILE A 264 3.62 21.01 22.38
CA ILE A 264 2.73 20.76 21.23
C ILE A 264 3.35 21.34 19.95
N GLU A 265 3.94 22.53 20.03
CA GLU A 265 4.69 23.09 18.91
C GLU A 265 5.87 22.19 18.50
N ARG A 266 6.65 21.70 19.48
CA ARG A 266 7.72 20.73 19.21
C ARG A 266 7.22 19.45 18.57
N VAL A 267 6.08 18.91 18.99
CA VAL A 267 5.45 17.74 18.33
C VAL A 267 5.18 18.05 16.86
N ASN A 268 4.51 19.17 16.57
CA ASN A 268 4.18 19.54 15.19
C ASN A 268 5.45 19.74 14.35
N GLN A 269 6.47 20.39 14.91
CA GLN A 269 7.76 20.56 14.25
C GLN A 269 8.46 19.22 14.02
N THR A 270 8.42 18.30 14.98
CA THR A 270 9.00 16.96 14.84
C THR A 270 8.36 16.21 13.67
N TYR A 271 7.04 16.30 13.50
CA TYR A 271 6.37 15.68 12.35
C TYR A 271 6.76 16.31 11.01
N ASN A 272 6.97 17.62 10.98
CA ASN A 272 7.48 18.28 9.78
C ASN A 272 8.90 17.79 9.44
N ILE A 273 9.77 17.70 10.43
CA ILE A 273 11.14 17.20 10.28
C ILE A 273 11.16 15.72 9.87
N ILE A 274 10.24 14.88 10.39
CA ILE A 274 10.08 13.48 9.92
C ILE A 274 9.74 13.44 8.43
N ARG A 275 8.85 14.35 7.96
CA ARG A 275 8.49 14.44 6.54
C ARG A 275 9.68 14.89 5.70
N GLU A 276 10.40 15.92 6.13
CA GLU A 276 11.61 16.40 5.44
C GLU A 276 12.68 15.31 5.38
N ARG A 277 13.00 14.66 6.51
CA ARG A 277 13.93 13.54 6.54
C ARG A 277 13.52 12.41 5.59
N THR A 278 12.24 12.08 5.55
CA THR A 278 11.73 11.06 4.63
C THR A 278 11.91 11.51 3.19
N LYS A 279 11.62 12.77 2.87
CA LYS A 279 11.76 13.32 1.52
C LYS A 279 13.21 13.30 1.02
N ILE A 280 14.19 13.58 1.89
CA ILE A 280 15.62 13.53 1.54
C ILE A 280 16.01 12.17 0.97
N ILE A 281 15.48 11.09 1.52
CA ILE A 281 15.82 9.73 1.11
C ILE A 281 14.90 9.18 0.02
N THR A 282 13.61 9.50 0.02
CA THR A 282 12.66 8.95 -0.97
C THR A 282 12.75 9.64 -2.33
N ASP A 283 13.07 10.93 -2.34
CA ASP A 283 13.06 11.78 -3.55
C ASP A 283 14.45 12.20 -4.00
N ASN A 284 15.48 11.48 -3.53
CA ASN A 284 16.86 11.85 -3.78
C ASN A 284 17.29 11.58 -5.22
N ILE A 285 17.88 12.59 -5.84
CA ILE A 285 18.33 12.54 -7.25
C ILE A 285 19.45 11.54 -7.48
N VAL A 286 20.25 11.18 -6.47
CA VAL A 286 21.31 10.16 -6.60
C VAL A 286 20.78 8.79 -7.02
N LYS A 287 19.48 8.56 -6.86
CA LYS A 287 18.82 7.33 -7.30
C LYS A 287 18.57 7.28 -8.81
N LEU A 288 18.54 8.43 -9.49
CA LEU A 288 18.17 8.51 -10.90
C LEU A 288 19.15 7.76 -11.80
N ASP A 289 20.45 7.85 -11.53
CA ASP A 289 21.48 7.11 -12.29
C ASP A 289 21.29 5.60 -12.12
N THR A 290 21.08 5.13 -10.88
CA THR A 290 20.82 3.71 -10.60
C THR A 290 19.54 3.23 -11.30
N ILE A 291 18.49 4.06 -11.34
CA ILE A 291 17.25 3.73 -12.07
C ILE A 291 17.55 3.61 -13.55
N LEU A 292 18.30 4.56 -14.12
CA LEU A 292 18.68 4.55 -15.53
C LEU A 292 19.48 3.29 -15.89
N ASP A 293 20.45 2.90 -15.06
CA ASP A 293 21.25 1.70 -15.28
C ASP A 293 20.39 0.43 -15.25
N ILE A 294 19.50 0.31 -14.26
CA ILE A 294 18.56 -0.82 -14.17
C ILE A 294 17.66 -0.87 -15.42
N VAL A 295 17.17 0.27 -15.88
CA VAL A 295 16.32 0.33 -17.09
C VAL A 295 17.11 -0.07 -18.32
N LYS A 296 18.39 0.37 -18.46
CA LYS A 296 19.29 -0.04 -19.55
C LYS A 296 19.60 -1.54 -19.53
N GLU A 297 19.82 -2.13 -18.35
CA GLU A 297 20.01 -3.59 -18.18
C GLU A 297 18.77 -4.40 -18.60
N ASN A 298 17.59 -3.79 -18.54
CA ASN A 298 16.31 -4.42 -18.85
C ASN A 298 15.61 -3.81 -20.08
N ILE A 299 16.39 -3.25 -21.01
CA ILE A 299 15.85 -2.62 -22.21
C ILE A 299 14.95 -3.57 -22.99
N GLY A 300 13.83 -3.09 -23.48
CA GLY A 300 12.84 -3.90 -24.18
C GLY A 300 11.81 -4.62 -23.30
N LYS A 301 12.05 -4.75 -22.00
CA LYS A 301 11.06 -5.25 -21.04
C LYS A 301 10.07 -4.16 -20.63
N ARG A 302 8.88 -4.56 -20.19
CA ARG A 302 7.90 -3.65 -19.60
C ARG A 302 8.21 -3.43 -18.15
N ILE A 303 8.53 -2.18 -17.79
CA ILE A 303 9.05 -1.80 -16.47
C ILE A 303 8.05 -0.87 -15.78
N LEU A 304 7.67 -1.21 -14.56
CA LEU A 304 6.92 -0.33 -13.67
C LEU A 304 7.85 0.22 -12.59
N ILE A 305 7.97 1.54 -12.51
CA ILE A 305 8.73 2.24 -11.47
C ILE A 305 7.76 2.84 -10.46
N ILE A 306 7.93 2.54 -9.18
CA ILE A 306 7.06 3.03 -8.11
C ILE A 306 7.86 3.93 -7.18
N SER A 307 7.44 5.19 -7.11
CA SER A 307 8.01 6.24 -6.27
C SER A 307 7.11 6.57 -5.09
N LYS A 308 7.63 7.20 -4.05
CA LYS A 308 6.84 7.60 -2.87
C LYS A 308 5.75 8.61 -3.21
N ASN A 309 6.05 9.56 -4.11
CA ASN A 309 5.13 10.60 -4.54
C ASN A 309 5.24 10.87 -6.06
N GLY A 310 4.25 11.60 -6.60
CA GLY A 310 4.16 11.91 -8.03
C GLY A 310 5.24 12.88 -8.51
N VAL A 311 5.75 13.76 -7.67
CA VAL A 311 6.80 14.72 -8.05
C VAL A 311 8.09 13.98 -8.41
N PHE A 312 8.49 13.00 -7.59
CA PHE A 312 9.67 12.19 -7.91
C PHE A 312 9.42 11.25 -9.09
N ALA A 313 8.20 10.69 -9.21
CA ALA A 313 7.82 9.90 -10.38
C ALA A 313 7.95 10.70 -11.68
N SER A 314 7.53 11.97 -11.71
CA SER A 314 7.71 12.87 -12.87
C SER A 314 9.19 13.12 -13.17
N LYS A 315 10.02 13.36 -12.14
CA LYS A 315 11.49 13.51 -12.34
C LYS A 315 12.13 12.26 -12.95
N VAL A 316 11.72 11.07 -12.52
CA VAL A 316 12.17 9.81 -13.10
C VAL A 316 11.80 9.74 -14.59
N THR A 317 10.57 10.09 -14.94
CA THR A 317 10.10 10.12 -16.33
C THR A 317 10.92 11.08 -17.18
N GLU A 318 11.11 12.31 -16.72
CA GLU A 318 11.90 13.34 -17.41
C GLU A 318 13.35 12.87 -17.59
N TYR A 319 13.95 12.32 -16.53
CA TYR A 319 15.33 11.85 -16.56
C TYR A 319 15.54 10.69 -17.53
N LEU A 320 14.65 9.70 -17.54
CA LEU A 320 14.72 8.56 -18.45
C LEU A 320 14.53 9.00 -19.90
N ASN A 321 13.55 9.84 -20.19
CA ASN A 321 13.29 10.34 -21.56
C ASN A 321 14.42 11.24 -22.10
N ALA A 322 15.15 11.93 -21.21
CA ALA A 322 16.33 12.70 -21.59
C ALA A 322 17.56 11.81 -21.91
N ASN A 323 17.68 10.65 -21.24
CA ASN A 323 18.89 9.82 -21.31
C ASN A 323 18.74 8.52 -22.13
N ILE A 324 17.51 8.13 -22.51
CA ILE A 324 17.26 6.96 -23.34
C ILE A 324 16.71 7.41 -24.68
N LYS A 325 17.48 7.17 -25.75
CA LYS A 325 17.00 7.28 -27.12
C LYS A 325 16.34 5.96 -27.49
N TYR A 326 15.06 5.97 -27.69
CA TYR A 326 14.29 4.79 -28.02
C TYR A 326 13.86 4.83 -29.49
N GLU A 327 14.39 3.92 -30.28
CA GLU A 327 13.95 3.65 -31.66
C GLU A 327 12.79 2.65 -31.63
N GLY A 328 11.67 3.04 -31.07
CA GLY A 328 10.47 2.20 -31.02
C GLY A 328 9.64 2.26 -32.28
N LYS A 329 8.56 1.49 -32.33
CA LYS A 329 7.56 1.57 -33.40
C LYS A 329 7.04 3.00 -33.50
N SER A 330 7.03 3.52 -34.72
CA SER A 330 6.56 4.87 -34.97
C SER A 330 5.09 5.03 -34.56
N ILE A 331 4.85 5.79 -33.51
CA ILE A 331 3.50 6.15 -33.06
C ILE A 331 2.80 6.96 -34.16
N MET A 332 3.55 7.60 -35.05
CA MET A 332 3.04 8.40 -36.16
C MET A 332 2.27 7.62 -37.22
N THR A 333 2.43 6.31 -37.30
CA THR A 333 1.68 5.46 -38.23
C THR A 333 0.32 5.04 -37.70
N ASN A 334 0.04 5.26 -36.42
CA ASN A 334 -1.24 4.93 -35.80
C ASN A 334 -2.10 6.17 -35.68
N GLY A 335 -3.01 6.41 -36.65
CA GLY A 335 -3.85 7.60 -36.71
C GLY A 335 -4.71 7.88 -35.46
N GLU A 336 -4.99 6.87 -34.65
CA GLU A 336 -5.76 7.04 -33.41
C GLU A 336 -5.00 7.83 -32.34
N ILE A 337 -3.69 7.72 -32.29
CA ILE A 337 -2.88 8.44 -31.30
C ILE A 337 -2.88 9.92 -31.56
N PHE A 338 -2.98 10.36 -32.83
CA PHE A 338 -3.15 11.75 -33.18
C PHE A 338 -4.48 12.34 -32.70
N GLN A 339 -5.51 11.53 -32.53
CA GLN A 339 -6.82 11.99 -32.07
C GLN A 339 -6.80 12.43 -30.60
N THR A 340 -5.87 11.95 -29.79
CA THR A 340 -5.71 12.36 -28.39
C THR A 340 -5.03 13.71 -28.22
N GLY A 341 -4.49 14.29 -29.32
CA GLY A 341 -3.94 15.64 -29.35
C GLY A 341 -2.66 15.86 -28.55
N ILE A 342 -1.94 14.81 -28.23
CA ILE A 342 -0.60 14.93 -27.64
C ILE A 342 0.41 14.97 -28.77
N SER A 343 1.36 15.89 -28.71
CA SER A 343 2.43 15.98 -29.68
C SER A 343 3.24 14.68 -29.68
N ILE A 344 3.16 13.97 -30.79
CA ILE A 344 3.72 12.62 -30.93
C ILE A 344 5.07 12.65 -31.62
N LEU A 345 5.62 13.81 -31.76
CA LEU A 345 6.93 14.00 -32.36
C LEU A 345 8.08 13.51 -31.48
N GLN A 346 7.80 13.16 -30.22
CA GLN A 346 8.77 12.55 -29.31
C GLN A 346 8.24 11.21 -28.81
N TYR A 347 9.06 10.18 -28.99
CA TYR A 347 8.83 8.88 -28.41
C TYR A 347 9.18 8.94 -26.93
N ASP A 348 8.17 8.97 -26.09
CA ASP A 348 8.37 8.86 -24.66
C ASP A 348 8.61 7.39 -24.35
N TYR A 349 9.84 7.06 -24.00
CA TYR A 349 10.21 5.73 -23.53
C TYR A 349 9.54 5.42 -22.19
N CYS A 350 9.39 6.44 -21.36
CA CYS A 350 8.76 6.40 -20.05
C CYS A 350 7.58 7.37 -19.98
N GLY A 351 6.44 6.89 -19.48
CA GLY A 351 5.24 7.70 -19.22
C GLY A 351 4.92 7.82 -17.74
N ASN A 352 4.29 8.94 -17.36
CA ASN A 352 3.78 9.15 -16.01
C ASN A 352 2.46 8.39 -15.79
N TYR A 353 2.34 7.76 -14.61
CA TYR A 353 1.14 7.05 -14.16
C TYR A 353 0.82 7.37 -12.71
N HIS A 354 0.43 8.60 -12.43
CA HIS A 354 0.03 9.06 -11.09
C HIS A 354 -1.01 10.18 -11.16
N ASN A 355 -1.64 10.51 -10.01
CA ASN A 355 -2.71 11.51 -9.97
C ASN A 355 -2.19 12.95 -9.92
N ASP A 356 -0.94 13.15 -9.52
CA ASP A 356 -0.33 14.47 -9.30
C ASP A 356 0.20 15.10 -10.60
N MET A 357 -0.16 14.51 -11.78
CA MET A 357 0.22 15.05 -13.09
C MET A 357 -0.54 16.34 -13.37
N GLU A 358 0.17 17.32 -13.88
CA GLU A 358 -0.44 18.53 -14.39
C GLU A 358 -1.25 18.25 -15.67
N GLY A 359 -2.27 19.07 -15.89
CA GLY A 359 -3.02 19.02 -17.15
C GLY A 359 -2.16 19.55 -18.29
N ILE A 360 -2.11 18.84 -19.39
CA ILE A 360 -1.36 19.24 -20.59
C ILE A 360 -2.29 19.81 -21.66
N GLN A 361 -1.77 20.78 -22.42
CA GLN A 361 -2.46 21.34 -23.58
C GLN A 361 -2.71 20.25 -24.63
N ALA A 362 -3.96 20.12 -25.07
CA ALA A 362 -4.27 19.24 -26.20
C ALA A 362 -3.90 19.90 -27.54
N TYR A 363 -3.41 19.11 -28.48
CA TYR A 363 -3.11 19.54 -29.84
C TYR A 363 -3.94 18.76 -30.86
N ASP A 364 -4.15 19.36 -32.02
CA ASP A 364 -4.81 18.69 -33.14
C ASP A 364 -3.79 17.86 -33.97
N LYS A 365 -4.28 17.17 -34.99
CA LYS A 365 -3.44 16.35 -35.89
C LYS A 365 -2.36 17.12 -36.65
N ASN A 366 -2.45 18.45 -36.68
CA ASN A 366 -1.51 19.35 -37.35
C ASN A 366 -0.55 20.03 -36.33
N GLY A 367 -0.59 19.60 -35.06
CA GLY A 367 0.23 20.18 -34.00
C GLY A 367 -0.25 21.56 -33.52
N LYS A 368 -1.48 21.99 -33.87
CA LYS A 368 -2.02 23.25 -33.37
C LYS A 368 -2.74 23.06 -32.05
N PRO A 369 -2.61 23.99 -31.07
CA PRO A 369 -3.32 23.94 -29.81
C PRO A 369 -4.84 23.84 -30.04
N LYS A 370 -5.47 22.84 -29.42
CA LYS A 370 -6.92 22.70 -29.40
C LYS A 370 -7.53 23.73 -28.47
N VAL A 371 -8.59 24.41 -28.93
CA VAL A 371 -9.41 25.31 -28.13
C VAL A 371 -10.87 24.85 -28.15
N TYR A 372 -11.61 25.16 -27.10
CA TYR A 372 -13.06 24.88 -27.07
C TYR A 372 -13.76 25.71 -28.15
N LYS A 373 -14.55 25.04 -28.99
CA LYS A 373 -15.27 25.66 -30.11
C LYS A 373 -16.70 26.12 -29.75
N SER A 374 -17.24 25.67 -28.60
CA SER A 374 -18.60 25.97 -28.16
C SER A 374 -18.70 25.94 -26.62
N GLY A 375 -19.78 26.50 -26.06
CA GLY A 375 -20.07 26.55 -24.64
C GLY A 375 -19.34 27.66 -23.88
N ALA A 376 -19.44 27.69 -22.57
CA ALA A 376 -18.88 28.74 -21.70
C ALA A 376 -17.33 28.86 -21.73
N LYS A 377 -16.64 27.91 -22.34
CA LYS A 377 -15.17 27.86 -22.42
C LYS A 377 -14.63 28.16 -23.83
N VAL A 378 -15.45 28.69 -24.71
CA VAL A 378 -15.02 29.03 -26.09
C VAL A 378 -13.73 29.84 -26.07
N GLY A 379 -12.79 29.45 -26.92
CA GLY A 379 -11.46 30.08 -27.01
C GLY A 379 -10.46 29.69 -25.95
N GLN A 380 -10.87 29.02 -24.88
CA GLN A 380 -9.90 28.50 -23.86
C GLN A 380 -9.21 27.25 -24.36
N PRO A 381 -7.96 27.01 -23.89
CA PRO A 381 -7.22 25.78 -24.23
C PRO A 381 -7.93 24.53 -23.72
N VAL A 382 -7.96 23.51 -24.54
CA VAL A 382 -8.42 22.17 -24.12
C VAL A 382 -7.28 21.50 -23.33
N ILE A 383 -7.54 21.18 -22.07
CA ILE A 383 -6.56 20.55 -21.18
C ILE A 383 -6.89 19.07 -21.00
N ILE A 384 -5.91 18.22 -21.26
CA ILE A 384 -5.99 16.78 -20.98
C ILE A 384 -5.67 16.57 -19.50
N LYS A 385 -6.64 16.11 -18.72
CA LYS A 385 -6.50 15.87 -17.28
C LYS A 385 -5.63 14.65 -16.99
N ALA A 386 -5.07 14.57 -15.77
CA ALA A 386 -4.24 13.47 -15.29
C ALA A 386 -4.84 12.08 -15.56
N GLN A 387 -6.14 11.92 -15.32
CA GLN A 387 -6.81 10.64 -15.58
C GLN A 387 -6.72 10.19 -17.05
N ALA A 388 -7.00 11.08 -17.97
CA ALA A 388 -6.96 10.77 -19.41
C ALA A 388 -5.51 10.48 -19.87
N GLN A 389 -4.53 11.19 -19.29
CA GLN A 389 -3.12 10.92 -19.55
C GLN A 389 -2.72 9.53 -19.04
N ARG A 390 -3.13 9.15 -17.82
CA ARG A 390 -2.87 7.82 -17.25
C ARG A 390 -3.45 6.71 -18.11
N THR A 391 -4.72 6.81 -18.47
CA THR A 391 -5.39 5.82 -19.33
C THR A 391 -4.62 5.64 -20.62
N ARG A 392 -4.26 6.74 -21.28
CA ARG A 392 -3.48 6.68 -22.51
C ARG A 392 -2.09 6.05 -22.31
N ASN A 393 -1.35 6.48 -21.28
CA ASN A 393 -0.02 5.94 -21.03
C ASN A 393 -0.07 4.43 -20.73
N LEU A 394 -1.12 3.98 -20.04
CA LEU A 394 -1.35 2.55 -19.81
C LEU A 394 -1.66 1.79 -21.10
N GLU A 395 -2.48 2.36 -22.00
CA GLU A 395 -2.76 1.78 -23.32
C GLU A 395 -1.47 1.66 -24.13
N LEU A 396 -0.67 2.73 -24.24
CA LEU A 396 0.61 2.70 -24.93
C LEU A 396 1.59 1.67 -24.34
N PHE A 397 1.58 1.51 -23.02
CA PHE A 397 2.40 0.53 -22.31
C PHE A 397 1.94 -0.91 -22.60
N ASN A 398 0.64 -1.17 -22.58
CA ASN A 398 0.09 -2.48 -22.88
C ASN A 398 0.27 -2.88 -24.36
N ASP A 399 0.19 -1.90 -25.24
CA ASP A 399 0.38 -2.08 -26.70
C ASP A 399 1.86 -2.09 -27.13
N ASP A 400 2.77 -2.08 -26.15
CA ASP A 400 4.23 -2.14 -26.36
C ASP A 400 4.86 -0.93 -27.07
N TYR A 401 4.15 0.19 -27.15
CA TYR A 401 4.69 1.45 -27.66
C TYR A 401 5.53 2.21 -26.62
N MET A 402 5.20 2.05 -25.36
CA MET A 402 5.90 2.61 -24.21
C MET A 402 6.45 1.47 -23.36
N LYS A 403 7.70 1.55 -22.92
CA LYS A 403 8.35 0.47 -22.19
C LYS A 403 8.36 0.64 -20.68
N VAL A 404 8.24 1.88 -20.20
CA VAL A 404 8.32 2.21 -18.78
C VAL A 404 7.13 3.04 -18.37
N LEU A 405 6.53 2.69 -17.22
CA LEU A 405 5.59 3.55 -16.51
C LEU A 405 6.19 3.96 -15.18
N SER A 406 6.20 5.26 -14.89
CA SER A 406 6.59 5.83 -13.61
C SER A 406 5.35 6.21 -12.82
N ALA A 407 5.11 5.50 -11.72
CA ALA A 407 3.94 5.62 -10.85
C ALA A 407 4.34 6.11 -9.46
N ASN A 408 3.36 6.59 -8.71
CA ASN A 408 3.53 6.86 -7.29
C ASN A 408 2.93 5.75 -6.42
N ASN A 409 3.14 5.85 -5.12
CA ASN A 409 2.69 4.87 -4.12
C ASN A 409 1.16 4.71 -4.03
N SER A 410 0.38 5.59 -4.67
CA SER A 410 -1.08 5.48 -4.77
C SER A 410 -1.55 4.79 -6.06
N ILE A 411 -0.67 4.05 -6.74
CA ILE A 411 -1.09 3.16 -7.83
C ILE A 411 -2.20 2.25 -7.31
N ASP A 412 -3.33 2.26 -7.99
CA ASP A 412 -4.53 1.59 -7.52
C ASP A 412 -4.59 0.11 -7.95
N THR A 413 -5.52 -0.62 -7.38
CA THR A 413 -5.78 -2.02 -7.70
C THR A 413 -6.38 -2.19 -9.10
N SER A 414 -6.80 -1.10 -9.74
CA SER A 414 -7.33 -1.11 -11.11
C SER A 414 -6.23 -1.14 -12.18
N PHE A 415 -4.96 -1.03 -11.79
CA PHE A 415 -3.84 -1.15 -12.71
C PHE A 415 -3.85 -2.52 -13.39
N LYS A 416 -3.99 -2.52 -14.72
CA LYS A 416 -4.08 -3.73 -15.55
C LYS A 416 -2.91 -3.85 -16.54
N GLY A 417 -1.77 -3.29 -16.22
CA GLY A 417 -0.57 -3.41 -17.03
C GLY A 417 0.13 -4.75 -16.84
N VAL A 418 0.61 -5.36 -17.91
CA VAL A 418 1.51 -6.53 -17.83
C VAL A 418 2.93 -6.03 -17.63
N VAL A 419 3.58 -6.43 -16.53
CA VAL A 419 4.88 -5.93 -16.10
C VAL A 419 5.87 -7.09 -16.01
N ASP A 420 7.09 -6.89 -16.55
CA ASP A 420 8.18 -7.87 -16.48
C ASP A 420 9.17 -7.53 -15.36
N VAL A 421 9.33 -6.23 -15.06
CA VAL A 421 10.26 -5.71 -14.05
C VAL A 421 9.59 -4.62 -13.24
N VAL A 422 9.77 -4.66 -11.91
CA VAL A 422 9.32 -3.60 -11.01
C VAL A 422 10.50 -2.96 -10.32
N ILE A 423 10.52 -1.64 -10.27
CA ILE A 423 11.53 -0.86 -9.56
C ILE A 423 10.86 -0.03 -8.47
N PHE A 424 11.17 -0.30 -7.22
CA PHE A 424 10.83 0.58 -6.10
C PHE A 424 11.97 1.56 -5.87
N THR A 425 11.69 2.83 -6.02
CA THR A 425 12.69 3.89 -5.77
C THR A 425 13.01 4.06 -4.29
N SER A 426 12.21 3.42 -3.41
CA SER A 426 12.41 3.41 -1.97
C SER A 426 11.70 2.22 -1.34
N PRO A 427 12.28 1.52 -0.36
CA PRO A 427 11.60 0.51 0.45
C PRO A 427 10.41 1.06 1.24
N LEU A 428 10.35 2.40 1.41
CA LEU A 428 9.25 3.10 2.07
C LEU A 428 8.06 3.38 1.13
N CYS A 429 8.17 3.09 -0.17
CA CYS A 429 7.08 3.29 -1.15
C CYS A 429 5.90 2.38 -0.84
N SER A 430 6.18 1.14 -0.47
CA SER A 430 5.15 0.21 0.00
C SER A 430 5.76 -0.82 0.92
N SER A 431 4.96 -1.42 1.78
CA SER A 431 5.32 -2.70 2.36
C SER A 431 5.33 -3.74 1.23
N ILE A 432 6.07 -4.83 1.41
CA ILE A 432 6.06 -5.98 0.47
C ILE A 432 4.65 -6.51 0.25
N ARG A 433 3.80 -6.31 1.23
CA ARG A 433 2.38 -6.49 1.23
C ARG A 433 1.69 -5.72 0.10
N ASP A 434 2.00 -4.43 -0.04
CA ASP A 434 1.41 -3.58 -1.07
C ASP A 434 1.89 -3.97 -2.48
N LEU A 435 3.05 -4.59 -2.61
CA LEU A 435 3.52 -5.25 -3.82
C LEU A 435 2.58 -6.36 -4.26
N LYS A 436 2.19 -7.21 -3.32
CA LYS A 436 1.32 -8.34 -3.56
C LYS A 436 -0.06 -7.90 -4.07
N TYR A 437 -0.56 -6.74 -3.61
CA TYR A 437 -1.85 -6.19 -4.02
C TYR A 437 -1.79 -5.30 -5.26
N ARG A 438 -0.66 -4.66 -5.53
CA ARG A 438 -0.55 -3.61 -6.54
C ARG A 438 0.09 -4.06 -7.83
N ILE A 439 0.67 -5.26 -7.86
CA ILE A 439 1.29 -5.83 -9.05
C ILE A 439 0.72 -7.22 -9.33
N PRO A 440 -0.59 -7.34 -9.52
CA PRO A 440 -1.20 -8.64 -9.80
C PRO A 440 -0.82 -9.20 -11.18
N ASN A 441 -0.11 -8.44 -12.00
CA ASN A 441 0.14 -8.73 -13.40
C ASN A 441 1.64 -8.89 -13.73
N LEU A 442 2.44 -9.38 -12.78
CA LEU A 442 3.73 -9.94 -13.16
C LEU A 442 3.43 -11.12 -14.08
N SER A 443 3.86 -11.03 -15.34
CA SER A 443 3.54 -12.04 -16.34
C SER A 443 3.97 -13.43 -15.87
N PHE A 444 3.06 -14.41 -15.96
CA PHE A 444 3.42 -15.80 -15.70
C PHE A 444 4.41 -16.27 -16.77
N SER A 445 5.60 -16.63 -16.37
CA SER A 445 6.66 -17.14 -17.22
C SER A 445 7.55 -18.08 -16.41
N SER A 446 8.23 -18.99 -17.07
CA SER A 446 9.30 -19.80 -16.46
C SER A 446 10.54 -18.95 -16.11
N VAL A 447 10.61 -17.73 -16.63
CA VAL A 447 11.65 -16.74 -16.32
C VAL A 447 11.24 -15.99 -15.03
N PRO A 448 12.14 -15.78 -14.06
CA PRO A 448 11.82 -15.05 -12.84
C PRO A 448 11.35 -13.62 -13.12
N ASN A 449 10.30 -13.21 -12.43
CA ASN A 449 9.92 -11.81 -12.34
C ASN A 449 10.95 -11.06 -11.50
N ILE A 450 11.35 -9.90 -11.96
CA ILE A 450 12.44 -9.14 -11.37
C ILE A 450 11.88 -7.94 -10.60
N ILE A 451 12.31 -7.82 -9.35
CA ILE A 451 12.01 -6.68 -8.50
C ILE A 451 13.32 -6.02 -8.08
N TYR A 452 13.42 -4.72 -8.28
CA TYR A 452 14.50 -3.90 -7.73
C TYR A 452 13.99 -3.05 -6.60
N LYS A 453 14.77 -2.94 -5.51
CA LYS A 453 14.56 -1.98 -4.43
C LYS A 453 15.79 -1.12 -4.28
N ILE A 454 15.64 0.17 -4.53
CA ILE A 454 16.70 1.16 -4.40
C ILE A 454 16.57 1.82 -3.03
N TYR A 455 17.64 1.92 -2.29
CA TYR A 455 17.66 2.47 -0.94
C TYR A 455 18.90 3.33 -0.69
N CYS A 456 18.79 4.33 0.17
CA CYS A 456 19.91 5.12 0.65
C CYS A 456 20.60 4.38 1.81
N ARG A 457 21.91 4.09 1.66
CA ARG A 457 22.70 3.39 2.69
C ARG A 457 22.81 4.22 3.97
N GLY A 458 22.86 3.56 5.13
CA GLY A 458 22.96 4.18 6.44
C GLY A 458 21.71 4.98 6.86
N THR A 459 20.56 4.73 6.26
CA THR A 459 19.31 5.44 6.55
C THR A 459 18.18 4.52 7.01
N ASN A 460 17.02 5.10 7.30
CA ASN A 460 15.83 4.34 7.64
C ASN A 460 15.34 3.43 6.50
N GLU A 461 15.70 3.71 5.25
CA GLU A 461 15.39 2.81 4.14
C GLU A 461 16.12 1.48 4.28
N GLU A 462 17.41 1.51 4.62
CA GLU A 462 18.18 0.29 4.86
C GLU A 462 17.68 -0.48 6.08
N LYS A 463 17.38 0.22 7.20
CA LYS A 463 16.76 -0.39 8.38
C LYS A 463 15.45 -1.10 8.01
N LYS A 464 14.61 -0.47 7.20
CA LYS A 464 13.33 -1.04 6.75
C LYS A 464 13.53 -2.32 5.93
N LEU A 465 14.54 -2.37 5.06
CA LEU A 465 14.87 -3.59 4.31
C LEU A 465 15.32 -4.73 5.23
N ILE A 466 16.11 -4.43 6.28
CA ILE A 466 16.55 -5.42 7.26
C ILE A 466 15.36 -5.98 8.05
N GLU A 467 14.47 -5.10 8.55
CA GLU A 467 13.28 -5.50 9.30
C GLU A 467 12.32 -6.38 8.47
N THR A 468 12.21 -6.11 7.17
CA THR A 468 11.29 -6.83 6.30
C THR A 468 11.85 -8.13 5.72
N LYS A 469 13.04 -8.56 6.10
CA LYS A 469 13.64 -9.84 5.66
C LYS A 469 12.94 -11.08 6.19
N GLY A 470 12.32 -11.01 7.33
CA GLY A 470 11.60 -12.14 7.91
C GLY A 470 10.34 -12.48 7.11
N GLY A 471 10.23 -13.72 6.61
CA GLY A 471 9.04 -14.24 5.95
C GLY A 471 8.95 -14.03 4.43
N LYS A 472 10.05 -13.76 3.74
CA LYS A 472 10.10 -13.75 2.27
C LYS A 472 10.45 -15.12 1.74
N ASP A 473 9.57 -15.67 0.92
CA ASP A 473 9.68 -16.99 0.29
C ASP A 473 10.30 -16.92 -1.13
N TYR A 474 11.19 -15.94 -1.39
CA TYR A 474 11.82 -15.76 -2.68
C TYR A 474 13.27 -15.28 -2.57
N GLU A 475 14.04 -15.46 -3.65
CA GLU A 475 15.47 -15.13 -3.70
C GLU A 475 15.70 -13.62 -3.59
N ILE A 476 16.59 -13.20 -2.67
CA ILE A 476 17.05 -11.83 -2.50
C ILE A 476 18.54 -11.75 -2.82
N VAL A 477 18.88 -10.96 -3.82
CA VAL A 477 20.27 -10.64 -4.19
C VAL A 477 20.59 -9.25 -3.67
N LYS A 478 21.57 -9.17 -2.78
CA LYS A 478 22.14 -7.87 -2.34
C LYS A 478 23.28 -7.48 -3.27
N ASP A 479 23.45 -6.18 -3.46
CA ASP A 479 24.72 -5.69 -3.97
C ASP A 479 25.81 -6.17 -3.00
N ASN A 480 26.86 -6.78 -3.55
CA ASN A 480 28.03 -7.09 -2.77
C ASN A 480 28.46 -5.81 -2.06
N GLU A 481 28.74 -5.90 -0.78
CA GLU A 481 29.39 -4.84 -0.05
C GLU A 481 30.65 -4.47 -0.86
N ILE A 482 30.65 -3.29 -1.42
CA ILE A 482 31.90 -2.71 -1.91
C ILE A 482 32.66 -2.48 -0.60
N ASP A 483 33.61 -3.34 -0.30
CA ASP A 483 34.59 -3.09 0.74
C ASP A 483 35.22 -1.74 0.41
N PHE A 484 34.74 -0.68 1.05
CA PHE A 484 35.50 0.55 1.12
C PHE A 484 36.74 0.22 1.94
N ILE A 485 37.80 -0.12 1.25
CA ILE A 485 39.14 0.02 1.80
C ILE A 485 39.25 1.51 2.13
N ILE A 486 39.03 1.84 3.39
CA ILE A 486 39.41 3.14 3.94
C ILE A 486 40.94 3.12 3.79
N GLY A 487 41.43 3.82 2.77
CA GLY A 487 42.83 4.06 2.63
C GLY A 487 43.32 4.82 3.85
N GLU A 488 44.35 4.31 4.44
CA GLU A 488 45.15 4.87 5.53
C GLU A 488 45.50 6.36 5.35
#